data_bea839067c9855206cf2bf284943f697
#
_entry.id   bea839067c9855206cf2bf284943f697
#
_cell.length_a   1.000
_cell.length_b   1.000
_cell.length_c   1.000
_cell.angle_alpha   90.00
_cell.angle_beta   90.00
_cell.angle_gamma   90.00
#
_symmetry.space_group_name_H-M   'P 1'
#
loop_
_entity.id
_entity.type
_entity.pdbx_description
1 polymer ?
#
loop_
_entity_poly.entity_id
_entity_poly.type
_entity_poly.pdbx_seq_one_letter_code
_entity_poly.pdbx_strand_id
1 'polypeptide(L)'
;MIDLDNFKRINDAHGHVFGDRVLAKVGQILRANVKGKDTAARYGGEEFAVILPTTPRGGAVGLAEALRALVFSSRVRRSGDKEALIGNMSVSIGVADYLGGESGSEFVARADRALYTAKMQGRNRVILAPRPQPEASR
;
A
#
# COMPACT_ATOMS: atom_id res chain seq x y z
N MET A 1 -0.84 4.19 3.52
CA MET A 1 0.56 3.72 3.38
C MET A 1 0.54 2.30 2.86
N ILE A 2 1.34 2.03 1.85
CA ILE A 2 1.35 0.75 1.11
C ILE A 2 2.79 0.24 1.08
N ASP A 3 2.97 -1.04 1.34
CA ASP A 3 4.28 -1.69 1.29
C ASP A 3 4.18 -3.00 0.53
N LEU A 4 5.14 -3.23 -0.36
CA LEU A 4 5.21 -4.46 -1.14
C LEU A 4 5.68 -5.61 -0.27
N ASP A 5 4.87 -6.66 -0.17
CA ASP A 5 5.15 -7.81 0.69
C ASP A 5 6.33 -8.64 0.16
N ASN A 6 7.24 -8.98 1.05
CA ASN A 6 8.38 -9.85 0.76
C ASN A 6 9.28 -9.38 -0.41
N PHE A 7 9.41 -8.08 -0.59
CA PHE A 7 10.17 -7.50 -1.70
C PHE A 7 11.64 -7.95 -1.72
N LYS A 8 12.26 -8.08 -0.53
CA LYS A 8 13.62 -8.63 -0.44
C LYS A 8 13.72 -10.03 -1.01
N ARG A 9 12.74 -10.90 -0.75
CA ARG A 9 12.72 -12.26 -1.31
C ARG A 9 12.56 -12.25 -2.82
N ILE A 10 11.81 -11.31 -3.37
CA ILE A 10 11.68 -11.12 -4.82
C ILE A 10 13.03 -10.75 -5.43
N ASN A 11 13.73 -9.78 -4.84
CA ASN A 11 15.08 -9.39 -5.28
C ASN A 11 16.08 -10.52 -5.15
N ASP A 12 16.08 -11.25 -4.04
CA ASP A 12 17.00 -12.35 -3.79
C ASP A 12 16.77 -13.51 -4.79
N ALA A 13 15.52 -13.79 -5.15
CA ALA A 13 15.15 -14.87 -6.07
C ALA A 13 15.30 -14.50 -7.54
N HIS A 14 15.06 -13.23 -7.92
CA HIS A 14 14.92 -12.83 -9.33
C HIS A 14 15.83 -11.66 -9.73
N GLY A 15 16.55 -11.07 -8.81
CA GLY A 15 17.43 -9.92 -9.03
C GLY A 15 16.75 -8.57 -8.95
N HIS A 16 17.56 -7.52 -8.79
CA HIS A 16 17.08 -6.14 -8.60
C HIS A 16 16.36 -5.57 -9.83
N VAL A 17 16.78 -5.96 -11.03
CA VAL A 17 16.11 -5.53 -12.27
C VAL A 17 14.67 -6.03 -12.32
N PHE A 18 14.44 -7.25 -11.90
CA PHE A 18 13.09 -7.78 -11.79
C PHE A 18 12.30 -7.08 -10.66
N GLY A 19 12.93 -6.84 -9.51
CA GLY A 19 12.33 -6.06 -8.42
C GLY A 19 11.89 -4.67 -8.86
N ASP A 20 12.67 -3.98 -9.66
CA ASP A 20 12.32 -2.67 -10.25
C ASP A 20 11.08 -2.77 -11.15
N ARG A 21 10.94 -3.85 -11.90
CA ARG A 21 9.73 -4.11 -12.71
C ARG A 21 8.50 -4.33 -11.85
N VAL A 22 8.65 -5.04 -10.75
CA VAL A 22 7.57 -5.23 -9.78
C VAL A 22 7.12 -3.90 -9.18
N LEU A 23 8.06 -3.07 -8.77
CA LEU A 23 7.78 -1.72 -8.28
C LEU A 23 7.09 -0.85 -9.33
N ALA A 24 7.56 -0.90 -10.58
CA ALA A 24 6.95 -0.18 -11.69
C ALA A 24 5.52 -0.64 -11.95
N LYS A 25 5.24 -1.95 -11.84
CA LYS A 25 3.89 -2.50 -11.98
C LYS A 25 2.95 -1.99 -10.90
N VAL A 26 3.38 -1.98 -9.66
CA VAL A 26 2.60 -1.41 -8.55
C VAL A 26 2.35 0.08 -8.79
N GLY A 27 3.35 0.84 -9.18
CA GLY A 27 3.21 2.26 -9.51
C GLY A 27 2.21 2.51 -10.64
N GLN A 28 2.19 1.67 -11.67
CA GLN A 28 1.21 1.75 -12.77
C GLN A 28 -0.22 1.50 -12.27
N ILE A 29 -0.42 0.51 -11.41
CA ILE A 29 -1.73 0.21 -10.81
C ILE A 29 -2.21 1.40 -9.99
N LEU A 30 -1.36 1.98 -9.17
CA LEU A 30 -1.71 3.16 -8.38
C LEU A 30 -2.09 4.34 -9.28
N ARG A 31 -1.28 4.64 -10.28
CA ARG A 31 -1.52 5.75 -11.23
C ARG A 31 -2.84 5.58 -11.99
N ALA A 32 -3.19 4.36 -12.36
CA ALA A 32 -4.42 4.07 -13.09
C ALA A 32 -5.68 4.21 -12.23
N ASN A 33 -5.57 4.07 -10.91
CA ASN A 33 -6.70 4.03 -9.98
C ASN A 33 -6.78 5.22 -9.03
N VAL A 34 -5.74 6.05 -8.97
CA VAL A 34 -5.70 7.27 -8.17
C VAL A 34 -5.89 8.46 -9.10
N LYS A 35 -6.97 9.22 -8.95
CA LYS A 35 -7.42 10.24 -9.93
C LYS A 35 -7.80 11.55 -9.25
N GLY A 36 -7.88 12.60 -10.07
CA GLY A 36 -8.38 13.90 -9.66
C GLY A 36 -7.45 14.59 -8.67
N LYS A 37 -7.97 14.90 -7.49
CA LYS A 37 -7.23 15.56 -6.40
C LYS A 37 -6.39 14.59 -5.58
N ASP A 38 -6.54 13.29 -5.81
CA ASP A 38 -5.81 12.25 -5.11
C ASP A 38 -4.37 12.18 -5.62
N THR A 39 -3.45 11.86 -4.72
CA THR A 39 -2.04 11.79 -5.04
C THR A 39 -1.49 10.44 -4.65
N ALA A 40 -0.79 9.79 -5.57
CA ALA A 40 0.02 8.61 -5.31
C ALA A 40 1.49 8.96 -5.47
N ALA A 41 2.32 8.51 -4.54
CA ALA A 41 3.76 8.76 -4.55
C ALA A 41 4.52 7.54 -4.05
N ARG A 42 5.73 7.36 -4.55
CA ARG A 42 6.70 6.44 -3.94
C ARG A 42 7.26 7.12 -2.69
N TYR A 43 7.06 6.49 -1.54
CA TYR A 43 7.43 7.05 -0.26
C TYR A 43 8.80 6.57 0.22
N GLY A 44 9.18 5.35 -0.13
CA GLY A 44 10.45 4.74 0.21
C GLY A 44 10.88 3.72 -0.86
N GLY A 45 11.81 2.84 -0.54
CA GLY A 45 12.32 1.84 -1.47
C GLY A 45 11.23 0.96 -2.08
N GLU A 46 10.38 0.41 -1.23
CA GLU A 46 9.27 -0.49 -1.57
C GLU A 46 7.93 0.00 -1.03
N GLU A 47 7.89 1.24 -0.56
CA GLU A 47 6.73 1.88 0.04
C GLU A 47 6.12 2.93 -0.87
N PHE A 48 4.80 2.99 -0.85
CA PHE A 48 4.00 3.99 -1.54
C PHE A 48 3.05 4.67 -0.57
N ALA A 49 2.70 5.90 -0.87
CA ALA A 49 1.68 6.64 -0.16
C ALA A 49 0.59 7.10 -1.13
N VAL A 50 -0.65 7.05 -0.69
CA VAL A 50 -1.79 7.61 -1.40
C VAL A 50 -2.50 8.59 -0.48
N ILE A 51 -2.70 9.81 -0.94
CA ILE A 51 -3.41 10.86 -0.22
C ILE A 51 -4.74 11.11 -0.92
N LEU A 52 -5.81 11.05 -0.15
CA LEU A 52 -7.20 11.13 -0.62
C LEU A 52 -7.92 12.31 0.06
N PRO A 53 -7.74 13.55 -0.45
CA PRO A 53 -8.18 14.76 0.27
C PRO A 53 -9.68 14.83 0.58
N THR A 54 -10.51 14.24 -0.27
CA THR A 54 -11.98 14.38 -0.18
C THR A 54 -12.71 13.04 -0.08
N THR A 55 -11.99 11.95 0.09
CA THR A 55 -12.57 10.61 0.18
C THR A 55 -12.89 10.27 1.63
N PRO A 56 -14.14 9.88 1.94
CA PRO A 56 -14.50 9.43 3.28
C PRO A 56 -13.77 8.14 3.67
N ARG A 57 -13.68 7.89 4.96
CA ARG A 57 -12.99 6.74 5.55
C ARG A 57 -13.34 5.40 4.90
N GLY A 58 -14.64 5.13 4.70
CA GLY A 58 -15.09 3.89 4.03
C GLY A 58 -14.67 3.80 2.57
N GLY A 59 -14.67 4.92 1.86
CA GLY A 59 -14.19 5.01 0.49
C GLY A 59 -12.69 4.77 0.37
N ALA A 60 -11.90 5.27 1.33
CA ALA A 60 -10.47 5.02 1.40
C ALA A 60 -10.16 3.54 1.60
N VAL A 61 -10.87 2.86 2.49
CA VAL A 61 -10.75 1.41 2.69
C VAL A 61 -11.14 0.65 1.43
N GLY A 62 -12.24 1.05 0.78
CA GLY A 62 -12.69 0.44 -0.47
C GLY A 62 -11.65 0.55 -1.59
N LEU A 63 -11.03 1.72 -1.76
CA LEU A 63 -9.94 1.92 -2.71
C LEU A 63 -8.73 1.06 -2.35
N ALA A 64 -8.34 1.03 -1.08
CA ALA A 64 -7.22 0.21 -0.61
C ALA A 64 -7.43 -1.28 -0.91
N GLU A 65 -8.62 -1.81 -0.65
CA GLU A 65 -8.97 -3.19 -0.98
C GLU A 65 -8.93 -3.46 -2.50
N ALA A 66 -9.41 -2.53 -3.31
CA ALA A 66 -9.34 -2.64 -4.76
C ALA A 66 -7.89 -2.66 -5.26
N LEU A 67 -7.04 -1.78 -4.74
CA LEU A 67 -5.61 -1.75 -5.07
C LEU A 67 -4.91 -3.05 -4.66
N ARG A 68 -5.17 -3.52 -3.45
CA ARG A 68 -4.62 -4.79 -2.96
C ARG A 68 -5.00 -5.95 -3.88
N ALA A 69 -6.25 -6.06 -4.27
CA ALA A 69 -6.76 -7.11 -5.15
C ALA A 69 -6.13 -7.03 -6.54
N LEU A 70 -5.99 -5.83 -7.10
CA LEU A 70 -5.35 -5.61 -8.40
C LEU A 70 -3.88 -6.01 -8.40
N VAL A 71 -3.13 -5.67 -7.34
CA VAL A 71 -1.74 -6.10 -7.21
C VAL A 71 -1.67 -7.62 -7.11
N PHE A 72 -2.49 -8.24 -6.28
CA PHE A 72 -2.50 -9.69 -6.07
C PHE A 72 -2.83 -10.47 -7.36
N SER A 73 -3.71 -9.95 -8.19
CA SER A 73 -4.08 -10.57 -9.48
C SER A 73 -3.10 -10.27 -10.61
N SER A 74 -2.14 -9.36 -10.41
CA SER A 74 -1.21 -8.96 -11.47
C SER A 74 -0.08 -9.96 -11.68
N ARG A 75 0.52 -9.89 -12.87
CA ARG A 75 1.66 -10.73 -13.29
C ARG A 75 2.77 -9.83 -13.83
N VAL A 76 4.01 -10.18 -13.53
CA VAL A 76 5.20 -9.51 -14.08
C VAL A 76 6.05 -10.52 -14.84
N ARG A 77 6.42 -10.16 -16.07
CA ARG A 77 7.30 -10.99 -16.90
C ARG A 77 8.74 -10.81 -16.49
N ARG A 78 9.46 -11.93 -16.41
CA ARG A 78 10.90 -11.92 -16.27
C ARG A 78 11.55 -11.59 -17.63
N SER A 79 12.58 -10.75 -17.60
CA SER A 79 13.32 -10.37 -18.82
C SER A 79 14.03 -11.59 -19.44
N GLY A 80 13.88 -11.76 -20.74
CA GLY A 80 14.56 -12.85 -21.49
C GLY A 80 13.83 -14.19 -21.49
N ASP A 81 12.78 -14.35 -20.70
CA ASP A 81 11.97 -15.56 -20.68
C ASP A 81 10.51 -15.19 -20.97
N LYS A 82 10.04 -15.54 -22.17
CA LYS A 82 8.68 -15.21 -22.61
C LYS A 82 7.60 -15.95 -21.80
N GLU A 83 7.97 -17.02 -21.09
CA GLU A 83 7.04 -17.89 -20.37
C GLU A 83 7.07 -17.68 -18.85
N ALA A 84 8.14 -17.10 -18.29
CA ALA A 84 8.23 -16.88 -16.85
C ALA A 84 7.41 -15.68 -16.40
N LEU A 85 6.19 -15.95 -16.01
CA LEU A 85 5.30 -15.01 -15.31
C LEU A 85 5.38 -15.27 -13.83
N ILE A 86 5.71 -14.23 -13.06
CA ILE A 86 5.67 -14.29 -11.61
C ILE A 86 4.40 -13.57 -11.16
N GLY A 87 3.57 -14.30 -10.45
CA GLY A 87 2.35 -13.81 -9.85
C GLY A 87 2.38 -13.90 -8.33
N ASN A 88 1.23 -13.67 -7.72
CA ASN A 88 1.04 -13.69 -6.27
C ASN A 88 1.90 -12.66 -5.52
N MET A 89 2.24 -11.56 -6.19
CA MET A 89 2.74 -10.38 -5.50
C MET A 89 1.61 -9.82 -4.66
N SER A 90 1.92 -9.37 -3.47
CA SER A 90 0.93 -8.74 -2.61
C SER A 90 1.46 -7.47 -1.97
N VAL A 91 0.54 -6.66 -1.52
CA VAL A 91 0.81 -5.46 -0.73
C VAL A 91 0.05 -5.53 0.59
N SER A 92 0.67 -5.00 1.62
CA SER A 92 0.02 -4.69 2.89
C SER A 92 -0.29 -3.20 2.91
N ILE A 93 -1.43 -2.81 3.40
CA ILE A 93 -1.92 -1.43 3.37
C ILE A 93 -2.42 -1.02 4.74
N GLY A 94 -1.93 0.12 5.23
CA GLY A 94 -2.48 0.81 6.38
C GLY A 94 -3.25 2.05 5.92
N VAL A 95 -4.47 2.18 6.39
CA VAL A 95 -5.35 3.32 6.09
C VAL A 95 -5.60 4.11 7.36
N ALA A 96 -5.47 5.41 7.29
CA ALA A 96 -5.87 6.33 8.36
C ALA A 96 -6.67 7.48 7.77
N ASP A 97 -7.67 7.93 8.49
CA ASP A 97 -8.37 9.18 8.21
C ASP A 97 -7.81 10.30 9.07
N TYR A 98 -7.72 11.52 8.50
CA TYR A 98 -7.23 12.68 9.23
C TYR A 98 -8.16 13.03 10.38
N LEU A 99 -7.58 13.19 11.54
CA LEU A 99 -8.28 13.65 12.73
C LEU A 99 -7.95 15.13 12.94
N GLY A 100 -8.96 15.97 13.07
CA GLY A 100 -8.76 17.38 13.27
C GLY A 100 -7.80 17.66 14.43
N GLY A 101 -6.80 18.52 14.19
CA GLY A 101 -5.82 18.92 15.19
C GLY A 101 -4.56 18.05 15.30
N GLU A 102 -4.49 16.88 14.63
CA GLU A 102 -3.25 16.14 14.58
C GLU A 102 -2.27 16.74 13.57
N SER A 103 -0.97 16.57 13.82
CA SER A 103 0.07 16.93 12.84
C SER A 103 0.13 15.93 11.68
N GLY A 104 0.74 16.35 10.57
CA GLY A 104 1.01 15.44 9.45
C GLY A 104 1.82 14.23 9.87
N SER A 105 2.80 14.39 10.76
CA SER A 105 3.62 13.29 11.29
C SER A 105 2.80 12.30 12.12
N GLU A 106 1.89 12.78 12.94
CA GLU A 106 0.98 11.92 13.72
C GLU A 106 0.02 11.15 12.81
N PHE A 107 -0.50 11.82 11.80
CA PHE A 107 -1.37 11.20 10.80
C PHE A 107 -0.65 10.06 10.06
N VAL A 108 0.54 10.33 9.52
CA VAL A 108 1.36 9.32 8.84
C VAL A 108 1.72 8.18 9.78
N ALA A 109 2.10 8.47 11.02
CA ALA A 109 2.44 7.45 12.02
C ALA A 109 1.27 6.50 12.32
N ARG A 110 0.02 7.00 12.30
CA ARG A 110 -1.17 6.16 12.46
C ARG A 110 -1.35 5.20 11.28
N ALA A 111 -1.17 5.68 10.06
CA ALA A 111 -1.21 4.83 8.87
C ALA A 111 -0.07 3.80 8.88
N ASP A 112 1.13 4.17 9.28
CA ASP A 112 2.28 3.25 9.40
C ASP A 112 2.06 2.16 10.45
N ARG A 113 1.48 2.50 11.59
CA ARG A 113 1.11 1.48 12.59
C ARG A 113 0.09 0.49 12.07
N ALA A 114 -0.91 0.97 11.32
CA ALA A 114 -1.89 0.10 10.67
C ALA A 114 -1.22 -0.80 9.61
N LEU A 115 -0.29 -0.27 8.83
CA LEU A 115 0.51 -1.04 7.88
C LEU A 115 1.34 -2.13 8.58
N TYR A 116 1.99 -1.78 9.68
CA TYR A 116 2.74 -2.76 10.49
C TYR A 116 1.81 -3.87 10.99
N THR A 117 0.64 -3.53 11.48
CA THR A 117 -0.38 -4.52 11.90
C THR A 117 -0.78 -5.43 10.73
N ALA A 118 -0.96 -4.89 9.53
CA ALA A 118 -1.26 -5.68 8.34
C ALA A 118 -0.17 -6.74 8.07
N LYS A 119 1.10 -6.34 8.18
CA LYS A 119 2.24 -7.25 8.02
C LYS A 119 2.29 -8.33 9.10
N MET A 120 2.05 -7.95 10.35
CA MET A 120 2.07 -8.88 11.49
C MET A 120 0.91 -9.88 11.45
N GLN A 121 -0.21 -9.52 10.88
CA GLN A 121 -1.39 -10.39 10.77
C GLN A 121 -1.37 -11.33 9.54
N GLY A 122 -0.29 -11.35 8.78
CA GLY A 122 -0.11 -12.29 7.67
C GLY A 122 0.00 -11.65 6.30
N ARG A 123 0.14 -10.33 6.21
CA ARG A 123 0.32 -9.59 4.94
C ARG A 123 -0.90 -9.66 4.01
N ASN A 124 -0.80 -9.13 2.81
CA ASN A 124 -1.84 -9.15 1.78
C ASN A 124 -3.22 -8.73 2.34
N ARG A 125 -3.26 -7.59 3.01
CA ARG A 125 -4.47 -7.08 3.65
C ARG A 125 -4.43 -5.59 3.89
N VAL A 126 -5.60 -5.05 4.11
CA VAL A 126 -5.82 -3.67 4.51
C VAL A 126 -6.19 -3.62 5.99
N ILE A 127 -5.51 -2.77 6.74
CA ILE A 127 -5.86 -2.45 8.13
C ILE A 127 -6.19 -0.97 8.23
N LEU A 128 -7.33 -0.69 8.81
CA LEU A 128 -7.77 0.66 9.13
C LEU A 128 -7.29 1.04 10.53
N ALA A 129 -6.59 2.18 10.62
CA ALA A 129 -6.13 2.70 11.90
C ALA A 129 -7.32 2.99 12.83
N PRO A 130 -7.25 2.56 14.10
CA PRO A 130 -8.28 2.91 15.05
C PRO A 130 -8.29 4.43 15.28
N ARG A 131 -9.47 4.98 15.55
CA ARG A 131 -9.58 6.33 16.09
C ARG A 131 -9.31 6.29 17.60
N PRO A 132 -8.56 7.27 18.12
CA PRO A 132 -8.48 7.42 19.58
C PRO A 132 -9.88 7.51 20.16
N GLN A 133 -10.15 6.74 21.18
CA GLN A 133 -11.40 6.95 21.93
C GLN A 133 -11.31 8.30 22.60
N PRO A 134 -12.39 9.10 22.61
CA PRO A 134 -12.43 10.27 23.47
C PRO A 134 -12.18 9.80 24.90
N GLU A 135 -11.21 10.43 25.58
CA GLU A 135 -11.02 10.16 26.99
C GLU A 135 -12.37 10.32 27.68
N ALA A 136 -12.82 9.27 28.35
CA ALA A 136 -14.02 9.38 29.17
C ALA A 136 -13.76 10.48 30.19
N SER A 137 -14.44 11.61 30.03
CA SER A 137 -14.40 12.72 31.00
C SER A 137 -14.76 12.12 32.36
N ARG A 138 -13.78 12.06 33.23
CA ARG A 138 -13.99 11.70 34.63
C ARG A 138 -14.67 12.85 35.35
#